data_32e7c39a6a9fef08af6f6baa7ac036c0
#
_entry.id   32e7c39a6a9fef08af6f6baa7ac036c0
#
_cell.length_a   1.000
_cell.length_b   1.000
_cell.length_c   1.000
_cell.angle_alpha   90.00
_cell.angle_beta   90.00
_cell.angle_gamma   90.00
#
_symmetry.space_group_name_H-M   'P 1'
#
loop_
_entity.id
_entity.type
_entity.pdbx_description
1 polymer ?
#
loop_
_entity_poly.entity_id
_entity_poly.type
_entity_poly.pdbx_seq_one_letter_code
_entity_poly.pdbx_strand_id
1 'polypeptide(L)'
;GPGMVMMAEPLAKALRAARQRQASCGVRRTRTVYLSPQGRPLTQRIVEQLGDYEGLVLLAGRYEGVDERLLDAEVEDEISIGDYVLSGGELPAMVLMDALIRRIPGVLNDAESAQQDSFANGLLDCPQYTRPEVYESDAVPAVLLSGHHAQIMRWRMKQALGRTWRRRPDLLANLPLSAEQAAL
;
A
#
# COMPACT_ATOMS: atom_id res chain seq x y z
N GLY A 1 -7.19 -7.10 -28.40
CA GLY A 1 -6.42 -6.84 -29.64
C GLY A 1 -6.35 -5.32 -29.89
N PRO A 2 -5.44 -4.89 -30.76
CA PRO A 2 -5.32 -3.46 -31.08
C PRO A 2 -6.66 -2.84 -31.47
N GLY A 3 -6.98 -1.68 -30.87
CA GLY A 3 -8.24 -0.95 -31.13
C GLY A 3 -9.46 -1.42 -30.33
N MET A 4 -9.34 -2.45 -29.48
CA MET A 4 -10.43 -2.82 -28.57
C MET A 4 -10.42 -1.92 -27.34
N VAL A 5 -11.56 -1.30 -27.04
CA VAL A 5 -11.78 -0.48 -25.86
C VAL A 5 -13.04 -0.96 -25.15
N MET A 6 -13.01 -1.02 -23.84
CA MET A 6 -14.16 -1.44 -23.04
C MET A 6 -15.25 -0.37 -23.12
N MET A 7 -16.47 -0.80 -23.46
CA MET A 7 -17.60 0.10 -23.73
C MET A 7 -18.14 0.74 -22.44
N ALA A 8 -18.49 2.01 -22.51
CA ALA A 8 -18.99 2.81 -21.40
C ALA A 8 -20.31 2.26 -20.81
N GLU A 9 -21.32 1.94 -21.64
CA GLU A 9 -22.64 1.59 -21.14
C GLU A 9 -22.69 0.31 -20.30
N PRO A 10 -22.10 -0.84 -20.70
CA PRO A 10 -22.06 -2.03 -19.85
C PRO A 10 -21.31 -1.81 -18.53
N LEU A 11 -20.20 -1.07 -18.56
CA LEU A 11 -19.43 -0.76 -17.36
C LEU A 11 -20.17 0.19 -16.43
N ALA A 12 -20.83 1.22 -16.96
CA ALA A 12 -21.66 2.13 -16.16
C ALA A 12 -22.79 1.36 -15.42
N LYS A 13 -23.42 0.39 -16.10
CA LYS A 13 -24.43 -0.48 -15.46
C LYS A 13 -23.82 -1.32 -14.35
N ALA A 14 -22.63 -1.91 -14.59
CA ALA A 14 -21.93 -2.72 -13.59
C ALA A 14 -21.48 -1.89 -12.38
N LEU A 15 -20.93 -0.70 -12.57
CA LEU A 15 -20.54 0.21 -11.49
C LEU A 15 -21.74 0.62 -10.63
N ARG A 16 -22.84 0.99 -11.27
CA ARG A 16 -24.08 1.34 -10.55
C ARG A 16 -24.62 0.15 -9.74
N ALA A 17 -24.63 -1.06 -10.31
CA ALA A 17 -25.08 -2.25 -9.60
C ALA A 17 -24.16 -2.58 -8.41
N ALA A 18 -22.85 -2.43 -8.55
CA ALA A 18 -21.90 -2.63 -7.46
C ALA A 18 -22.14 -1.64 -6.30
N ARG A 19 -22.28 -0.35 -6.61
CA ARG A 19 -22.58 0.69 -5.61
C ARG A 19 -23.91 0.45 -4.94
N GLN A 20 -24.94 0.08 -5.69
CA GLN A 20 -26.26 -0.23 -5.14
C GLN A 20 -26.23 -1.42 -4.19
N ARG A 21 -25.47 -2.47 -4.54
CA ARG A 21 -25.25 -3.62 -3.65
C ARG A 21 -24.56 -3.20 -2.35
N GLN A 22 -23.52 -2.38 -2.41
CA GLN A 22 -22.86 -1.87 -1.21
C GLN A 22 -23.83 -1.04 -0.35
N ALA A 23 -24.60 -0.13 -0.97
CA ALA A 23 -25.60 0.68 -0.27
C ALA A 23 -26.67 -0.19 0.43
N SER A 24 -27.13 -1.27 -0.22
CA SER A 24 -28.08 -2.21 0.39
C SER A 24 -27.50 -2.99 1.58
N CYS A 25 -26.15 -3.08 1.67
CA CYS A 25 -25.43 -3.63 2.82
C CYS A 25 -25.08 -2.57 3.89
N GLY A 26 -25.59 -1.34 3.76
CA GLY A 26 -25.36 -0.27 4.73
C GLY A 26 -24.11 0.58 4.50
N VAL A 27 -23.37 0.34 3.42
CA VAL A 27 -22.18 1.15 3.05
C VAL A 27 -22.64 2.52 2.55
N ARG A 28 -22.17 3.59 3.18
CA ARG A 28 -22.57 4.98 2.88
C ARG A 28 -21.54 5.74 2.08
N ARG A 29 -20.25 5.42 2.28
CA ARG A 29 -19.11 6.10 1.66
C ARG A 29 -18.34 5.11 0.79
N THR A 30 -18.72 5.05 -0.47
CA THR A 30 -18.05 4.24 -1.50
C THR A 30 -17.14 5.11 -2.35
N ARG A 31 -15.99 4.57 -2.76
CA ARG A 31 -15.07 5.18 -3.71
C ARG A 31 -14.86 4.25 -4.90
N THR A 32 -14.91 4.76 -6.13
CA THR A 32 -14.61 3.99 -7.34
C THR A 32 -13.19 4.25 -7.77
N VAL A 33 -12.41 3.19 -7.92
CA VAL A 33 -10.99 3.23 -8.25
C VAL A 33 -10.74 2.44 -9.53
N TYR A 34 -10.15 3.09 -10.52
CA TYR A 34 -9.68 2.44 -11.75
C TYR A 34 -8.21 2.08 -11.62
N LEU A 35 -7.86 0.83 -11.92
CA LEU A 35 -6.48 0.33 -11.90
C LEU A 35 -5.88 0.43 -13.30
N SER A 36 -4.95 1.37 -13.47
CA SER A 36 -4.39 1.74 -14.75
C SER A 36 -2.93 2.19 -14.60
N PRO A 37 -2.04 1.90 -15.55
CA PRO A 37 -0.67 2.43 -15.54
C PRO A 37 -0.61 3.96 -15.67
N GLN A 38 -1.69 4.61 -16.07
CA GLN A 38 -1.76 6.08 -16.20
C GLN A 38 -2.12 6.78 -14.88
N GLY A 39 -2.57 6.00 -13.88
CA GLY A 39 -2.97 6.51 -12.58
C GLY A 39 -1.81 7.01 -11.71
N ARG A 40 -2.16 7.71 -10.63
CA ARG A 40 -1.18 8.11 -9.62
C ARG A 40 -0.54 6.89 -8.96
N PRO A 41 0.77 6.92 -8.63
CA PRO A 41 1.46 5.79 -8.01
C PRO A 41 0.84 5.39 -6.66
N LEU A 42 0.56 4.10 -6.47
CA LEU A 42 0.10 3.54 -5.20
C LEU A 42 1.21 3.66 -4.14
N THR A 43 0.90 4.33 -3.05
CA THR A 43 1.79 4.47 -1.89
C THR A 43 1.03 4.08 -0.62
N GLN A 44 1.75 3.83 0.48
CA GLN A 44 1.13 3.55 1.79
C GLN A 44 0.14 4.65 2.20
N ARG A 45 0.48 5.92 1.94
CA ARG A 45 -0.42 7.05 2.20
C ARG A 45 -1.74 6.96 1.41
N ILE A 46 -1.69 6.52 0.15
CA ILE A 46 -2.91 6.32 -0.66
C ILE A 46 -3.73 5.15 -0.13
N VAL A 47 -3.07 4.05 0.27
CA VAL A 47 -3.74 2.93 0.94
C VAL A 47 -4.47 3.41 2.20
N GLU A 48 -3.84 4.28 3.00
CA GLU A 48 -4.46 4.88 4.19
C GLU A 48 -5.69 5.72 3.85
N GLN A 49 -5.58 6.61 2.89
CA GLN A 49 -6.68 7.44 2.42
C GLN A 49 -7.87 6.62 1.89
N LEU A 50 -7.60 5.55 1.16
CA LEU A 50 -8.64 4.64 0.67
C LEU A 50 -9.25 3.81 1.80
N GLY A 51 -8.49 3.49 2.84
CA GLY A 51 -8.97 2.81 4.05
C GLY A 51 -10.00 3.61 4.85
N ASP A 52 -10.12 4.92 4.63
CA ASP A 52 -11.13 5.77 5.27
C ASP A 52 -12.54 5.61 4.65
N TYR A 53 -12.64 4.95 3.51
CA TYR A 53 -13.93 4.64 2.89
C TYR A 53 -14.49 3.32 3.44
N GLU A 54 -15.82 3.27 3.56
CA GLU A 54 -16.54 2.06 4.01
C GLU A 54 -16.59 0.98 2.92
N GLY A 55 -16.48 1.38 1.66
CA GLY A 55 -16.49 0.49 0.52
C GLY A 55 -15.70 1.02 -0.68
N LEU A 56 -15.13 0.12 -1.44
CA LEU A 56 -14.46 0.42 -2.70
C LEU A 56 -15.10 -0.37 -3.84
N VAL A 57 -15.24 0.27 -4.99
CA VAL A 57 -15.53 -0.40 -6.26
C VAL A 57 -14.28 -0.32 -7.11
N LEU A 58 -13.68 -1.47 -7.42
CA LEU A 58 -12.45 -1.54 -8.20
C LEU A 58 -12.78 -1.87 -9.64
N LEU A 59 -12.42 -0.97 -10.55
CA LEU A 59 -12.54 -1.17 -12.00
C LEU A 59 -11.21 -1.71 -12.52
N ALA A 60 -11.23 -2.97 -12.99
CA ALA A 60 -10.10 -3.64 -13.61
C ALA A 60 -10.25 -3.56 -15.13
N GLY A 61 -9.44 -2.73 -15.78
CA GLY A 61 -9.46 -2.56 -17.23
C GLY A 61 -8.84 -3.74 -17.97
N ARG A 62 -9.22 -3.89 -19.21
CA ARG A 62 -8.68 -4.83 -20.19
C ARG A 62 -8.47 -4.14 -21.54
N TYR A 63 -7.78 -4.82 -22.47
CA TYR A 63 -7.52 -4.37 -23.83
C TYR A 63 -6.69 -3.07 -23.86
N GLU A 64 -7.09 -2.08 -24.67
CA GLU A 64 -6.42 -0.76 -24.75
C GLU A 64 -6.88 0.21 -23.63
N GLY A 65 -7.91 -0.17 -22.85
CA GLY A 65 -8.44 0.62 -21.77
C GLY A 65 -9.97 0.70 -21.76
N VAL A 66 -10.46 1.68 -21.04
CA VAL A 66 -11.89 1.97 -20.84
C VAL A 66 -12.24 3.26 -21.56
N ASP A 67 -13.47 3.38 -22.07
CA ASP A 67 -13.98 4.62 -22.68
C ASP A 67 -13.81 5.80 -21.71
N GLU A 68 -13.09 6.84 -22.13
CA GLU A 68 -12.72 7.98 -21.31
C GLU A 68 -13.92 8.71 -20.70
N ARG A 69 -15.03 8.77 -21.44
CA ARG A 69 -16.26 9.40 -20.94
C ARG A 69 -16.84 8.69 -19.70
N LEU A 70 -16.60 7.40 -19.57
CA LEU A 70 -16.96 6.64 -18.36
C LEU A 70 -16.01 6.98 -17.22
N LEU A 71 -14.72 7.04 -17.48
CA LEU A 71 -13.71 7.37 -16.47
C LEU A 71 -13.99 8.74 -15.89
N ASP A 72 -14.21 9.74 -16.72
CA ASP A 72 -14.53 11.11 -16.32
C ASP A 72 -15.82 11.21 -15.47
N ALA A 73 -16.82 10.39 -15.81
CA ALA A 73 -18.14 10.47 -15.16
C ALA A 73 -18.26 9.63 -13.88
N GLU A 74 -17.57 8.51 -13.77
CA GLU A 74 -17.86 7.46 -12.79
C GLU A 74 -16.69 7.07 -11.89
N VAL A 75 -15.45 7.49 -12.22
CA VAL A 75 -14.24 7.11 -11.51
C VAL A 75 -13.72 8.31 -10.70
N GLU A 76 -13.48 8.09 -9.42
CA GLU A 76 -12.95 9.16 -8.56
C GLU A 76 -11.44 9.07 -8.35
N ASP A 77 -10.85 7.89 -8.50
CA ASP A 77 -9.40 7.69 -8.43
C ASP A 77 -8.91 6.77 -9.54
N GLU A 78 -7.78 7.13 -10.14
CA GLU A 78 -7.03 6.28 -11.03
C GLU A 78 -5.66 5.98 -10.41
N ILE A 79 -5.33 4.68 -10.25
CA ILE A 79 -4.17 4.24 -9.47
C ILE A 79 -3.31 3.27 -10.26
N SER A 80 -2.00 3.54 -10.29
CA SER A 80 -0.96 2.68 -10.84
C SER A 80 -0.18 1.98 -9.73
N ILE A 81 0.15 0.70 -9.93
CA ILE A 81 1.06 -0.04 -9.04
C ILE A 81 2.53 0.02 -9.49
N GLY A 82 2.85 0.75 -10.55
CA GLY A 82 4.22 0.93 -11.04
C GLY A 82 4.27 1.25 -12.53
N ASP A 83 5.46 1.65 -12.99
CA ASP A 83 5.73 2.07 -14.38
C ASP A 83 5.95 0.86 -15.30
N TYR A 84 4.95 0.01 -15.41
CA TYR A 84 4.93 -1.14 -16.30
C TYR A 84 3.49 -1.50 -16.67
N VAL A 85 3.32 -2.23 -17.76
CA VAL A 85 2.01 -2.61 -18.30
C VAL A 85 1.73 -4.08 -18.00
N LEU A 86 0.52 -4.37 -17.52
CA LEU A 86 -0.02 -5.70 -17.30
C LEU A 86 -1.16 -6.00 -18.28
N SER A 87 -1.53 -7.26 -18.41
CA SER A 87 -2.62 -7.68 -19.29
C SER A 87 -4.01 -7.21 -18.86
N GLY A 88 -4.15 -6.73 -17.62
CA GLY A 88 -5.41 -6.23 -17.06
C GLY A 88 -5.25 -5.71 -15.64
N GLY A 89 -6.31 -5.09 -15.12
CA GLY A 89 -6.33 -4.45 -13.81
C GLY A 89 -6.55 -5.40 -12.63
N GLU A 90 -6.71 -6.70 -12.84
CA GLU A 90 -7.06 -7.67 -11.78
C GLU A 90 -5.94 -7.86 -10.77
N LEU A 91 -4.68 -8.01 -11.24
CA LEU A 91 -3.52 -8.11 -10.34
C LEU A 91 -3.28 -6.82 -9.55
N PRO A 92 -3.31 -5.63 -10.17
CA PRO A 92 -3.31 -4.37 -9.42
C PRO A 92 -4.43 -4.27 -8.37
N ALA A 93 -5.64 -4.73 -8.70
CA ALA A 93 -6.75 -4.77 -7.74
C ALA A 93 -6.43 -5.67 -6.55
N MET A 94 -5.85 -6.85 -6.78
CA MET A 94 -5.44 -7.77 -5.72
C MET A 94 -4.34 -7.15 -4.84
N VAL A 95 -3.35 -6.46 -5.42
CA VAL A 95 -2.30 -5.75 -4.67
C VAL A 95 -2.92 -4.68 -3.76
N LEU A 96 -3.82 -3.86 -4.29
CA LEU A 96 -4.52 -2.84 -3.51
C LEU A 96 -5.38 -3.46 -2.39
N MET A 97 -6.11 -4.52 -2.70
CA MET A 97 -6.94 -5.24 -1.71
C MET A 97 -6.09 -5.80 -0.57
N ASP A 98 -4.96 -6.46 -0.86
CA ASP A 98 -4.06 -6.99 0.16
C ASP A 98 -3.53 -5.87 1.07
N ALA A 99 -3.04 -4.78 0.47
CA ALA A 99 -2.54 -3.63 1.22
C ALA A 99 -3.60 -3.00 2.14
N LEU A 100 -4.87 -3.00 1.74
CA LEU A 100 -5.99 -2.49 2.54
C LEU A 100 -6.42 -3.47 3.63
N ILE A 101 -6.61 -4.74 3.27
CA ILE A 101 -7.17 -5.76 4.16
C ILE A 101 -6.29 -6.00 5.38
N ARG A 102 -4.96 -6.03 5.22
CA ARG A 102 -4.03 -6.19 6.34
C ARG A 102 -4.07 -5.05 7.37
N ARG A 103 -4.70 -3.92 7.05
CA ARG A 103 -4.94 -2.79 7.97
C ARG A 103 -6.24 -2.90 8.76
N ILE A 104 -7.12 -3.80 8.40
CA ILE A 104 -8.39 -4.02 9.09
C ILE A 104 -8.09 -4.65 10.46
N PRO A 105 -8.58 -4.07 11.57
CA PRO A 105 -8.39 -4.65 12.91
C PRO A 105 -8.82 -6.11 12.97
N GLY A 106 -7.97 -6.95 13.53
CA GLY A 106 -8.23 -8.40 13.69
C GLY A 106 -7.90 -9.27 12.47
N VAL A 107 -7.47 -8.69 11.35
CA VAL A 107 -7.00 -9.48 10.19
C VAL A 107 -5.59 -10.01 10.42
N LEU A 108 -4.70 -9.19 10.97
CA LEU A 108 -3.39 -9.63 11.43
C LEU A 108 -3.45 -9.98 12.92
N ASN A 109 -2.73 -11.03 13.32
CA ASN A 109 -2.68 -11.50 14.72
C ASN A 109 -2.06 -10.47 15.68
N ASP A 110 -1.21 -9.57 15.16
CA ASP A 110 -0.56 -8.51 15.90
C ASP A 110 -0.82 -7.16 15.22
N ALA A 111 -1.62 -6.31 15.88
CA ALA A 111 -1.94 -4.97 15.40
C ALA A 111 -0.70 -4.04 15.36
N GLU A 112 0.32 -4.31 16.19
CA GLU A 112 1.57 -3.54 16.18
C GLU A 112 2.45 -3.86 14.96
N SER A 113 2.30 -5.05 14.38
CA SER A 113 3.06 -5.47 13.19
C SER A 113 2.87 -4.52 12.02
N ALA A 114 1.63 -4.11 11.75
CA ALA A 114 1.33 -3.17 10.67
C ALA A 114 1.88 -1.75 10.91
N GLN A 115 2.08 -1.36 12.18
CA GLN A 115 2.62 -0.04 12.54
C GLN A 115 4.15 0.02 12.46
N GLN A 116 4.82 -1.13 12.49
CA GLN A 116 6.28 -1.23 12.42
C GLN A 116 6.78 -1.52 11.00
N ASP A 117 5.89 -1.82 10.07
CA ASP A 117 6.25 -2.08 8.67
C ASP A 117 6.86 -0.85 7.97
N SER A 118 7.58 -1.11 6.88
CA SER A 118 8.08 -0.05 5.99
C SER A 118 6.96 0.91 5.59
N PHE A 119 7.26 2.19 5.58
CA PHE A 119 6.39 3.32 5.23
C PHE A 119 5.33 3.70 6.27
N ALA A 120 5.03 2.89 7.27
CA ALA A 120 4.03 3.23 8.29
C ALA A 120 4.38 4.53 9.05
N ASN A 121 5.66 4.74 9.31
CA ASN A 121 6.20 5.95 9.93
C ASN A 121 7.09 6.77 8.98
N GLY A 122 6.98 6.56 7.66
CA GLY A 122 7.77 7.23 6.62
C GLY A 122 9.16 6.66 6.39
N LEU A 123 9.58 5.62 7.13
CA LEU A 123 10.87 4.97 7.00
C LEU A 123 10.74 3.57 6.39
N LEU A 124 11.85 3.04 5.88
CA LEU A 124 11.98 1.61 5.66
C LEU A 124 12.18 0.91 7.00
N ASP A 125 11.66 -0.32 7.13
CA ASP A 125 11.86 -1.13 8.32
C ASP A 125 13.33 -1.51 8.54
N CYS A 126 13.67 -1.83 9.80
CA CYS A 126 14.99 -2.29 10.20
C CYS A 126 15.27 -3.72 9.70
N PRO A 127 16.55 -4.19 9.72
CA PRO A 127 16.87 -5.58 9.43
C PRO A 127 16.21 -6.54 10.42
N GLN A 128 15.63 -7.60 9.92
CA GLN A 128 15.06 -8.68 10.71
C GLN A 128 16.04 -9.85 10.79
N TYR A 129 16.08 -10.52 11.94
CA TYR A 129 16.92 -11.68 12.20
C TYR A 129 16.08 -12.82 12.79
N THR A 130 16.48 -14.06 12.48
CA THR A 130 15.84 -15.27 12.99
C THR A 130 16.91 -16.30 13.41
N ARG A 131 16.49 -17.48 13.79
CA ARG A 131 17.40 -18.60 14.11
C ARG A 131 18.07 -19.15 12.86
N PRO A 132 19.30 -19.70 12.99
CA PRO A 132 20.13 -19.78 14.21
C PRO A 132 20.75 -18.43 14.59
N GLU A 133 21.25 -18.29 15.84
CA GLU A 133 21.93 -17.09 16.33
C GLU A 133 23.18 -16.74 15.53
N VAL A 134 23.88 -17.75 15.03
CA VAL A 134 25.01 -17.60 14.11
C VAL A 134 24.69 -18.39 12.84
N TYR A 135 24.68 -17.69 11.72
CA TYR A 135 24.53 -18.26 10.38
C TYR A 135 25.83 -18.07 9.61
N GLU A 136 26.50 -19.19 9.25
CA GLU A 136 27.87 -19.22 8.71
C GLU A 136 28.86 -18.52 9.68
N SER A 137 29.35 -17.34 9.35
CA SER A 137 30.23 -16.55 10.21
C SER A 137 29.56 -15.30 10.79
N ASP A 138 28.28 -15.05 10.46
CA ASP A 138 27.56 -13.86 10.85
C ASP A 138 26.64 -14.12 12.01
N ALA A 139 26.81 -13.34 13.09
CA ALA A 139 25.97 -13.43 14.29
C ALA A 139 24.84 -12.41 14.26
N VAL A 140 23.72 -12.75 14.91
CA VAL A 140 22.68 -11.78 15.24
C VAL A 140 23.29 -10.67 16.11
N PRO A 141 23.00 -9.38 15.86
CA PRO A 141 23.51 -8.29 16.69
C PRO A 141 23.17 -8.50 18.18
N ALA A 142 24.20 -8.46 19.04
CA ALA A 142 24.09 -8.77 20.46
C ALA A 142 23.02 -7.96 21.20
N VAL A 143 22.79 -6.71 20.76
CA VAL A 143 21.74 -5.85 21.32
C VAL A 143 20.33 -6.46 21.19
N LEU A 144 20.06 -7.23 20.13
CA LEU A 144 18.77 -7.89 19.91
C LEU A 144 18.54 -9.08 20.86
N LEU A 145 19.62 -9.64 21.39
CA LEU A 145 19.62 -10.76 22.32
C LEU A 145 19.66 -10.31 23.79
N SER A 146 19.88 -9.01 24.04
CA SER A 146 20.12 -8.47 25.38
C SER A 146 18.88 -8.42 26.30
N GLY A 147 17.66 -8.48 25.73
CA GLY A 147 16.42 -8.26 26.48
C GLY A 147 16.16 -6.80 26.89
N HIS A 148 17.06 -5.86 26.59
CA HIS A 148 16.92 -4.44 26.93
C HIS A 148 16.06 -3.71 25.89
N HIS A 149 14.74 -3.70 26.09
CA HIS A 149 13.77 -3.16 25.13
C HIS A 149 14.12 -1.74 24.61
N ALA A 150 14.52 -0.83 25.50
CA ALA A 150 14.89 0.54 25.10
C ALA A 150 16.10 0.57 24.13
N GLN A 151 17.12 -0.23 24.39
CA GLN A 151 18.30 -0.34 23.52
C GLN A 151 17.95 -1.01 22.20
N ILE A 152 17.10 -2.04 22.23
CA ILE A 152 16.62 -2.71 21.01
C ILE A 152 15.83 -1.73 20.14
N MET A 153 14.90 -0.96 20.72
CA MET A 153 14.13 0.04 20.00
C MET A 153 15.02 1.14 19.36
N ARG A 154 16.00 1.64 20.13
CA ARG A 154 16.96 2.62 19.62
C ARG A 154 17.80 2.04 18.48
N TRP A 155 18.26 0.82 18.61
CA TRP A 155 19.02 0.13 17.54
C TRP A 155 18.18 -0.04 16.28
N ARG A 156 16.91 -0.51 16.42
CA ARG A 156 15.97 -0.65 15.29
C ARG A 156 15.76 0.69 14.58
N MET A 157 15.51 1.75 15.32
CA MET A 157 15.33 3.10 14.75
C MET A 157 16.58 3.55 13.99
N LYS A 158 17.77 3.38 14.56
CA LYS A 158 19.04 3.69 13.89
C LYS A 158 19.21 2.90 12.58
N GLN A 159 18.88 1.61 12.58
CA GLN A 159 18.96 0.78 11.39
C GLN A 159 17.93 1.20 10.32
N ALA A 160 16.71 1.50 10.73
CA ALA A 160 15.66 1.99 9.84
C ALA A 160 16.07 3.31 9.16
N LEU A 161 16.54 4.29 9.92
CA LEU A 161 17.07 5.56 9.42
C LEU A 161 18.24 5.35 8.45
N GLY A 162 19.25 4.57 8.84
CA GLY A 162 20.43 4.30 8.00
C GLY A 162 20.10 3.51 6.72
N ARG A 163 19.11 2.60 6.79
CA ARG A 163 18.62 1.86 5.62
C ARG A 163 17.85 2.78 4.68
N THR A 164 16.98 3.64 5.23
CA THR A 164 16.22 4.61 4.46
C THR A 164 17.14 5.61 3.77
N TRP A 165 18.11 6.15 4.49
CA TRP A 165 19.11 7.08 3.94
C TRP A 165 19.86 6.48 2.74
N ARG A 166 20.24 5.21 2.82
CA ARG A 166 21.01 4.54 1.74
C ARG A 166 20.16 4.11 0.56
N ARG A 167 18.93 3.66 0.79
CA ARG A 167 18.09 3.02 -0.24
C ARG A 167 16.99 3.91 -0.79
N ARG A 168 16.45 4.79 0.06
CA ARG A 168 15.33 5.66 -0.25
C ARG A 168 15.51 7.05 0.40
N PRO A 169 16.59 7.79 0.00
CA PRO A 169 16.86 9.13 0.55
C PRO A 169 15.71 10.11 0.29
N ASP A 170 14.92 9.89 -0.76
CA ASP A 170 13.71 10.65 -1.08
C ASP A 170 12.69 10.65 0.06
N LEU A 171 12.56 9.56 0.82
CA LEU A 171 11.66 9.48 1.97
C LEU A 171 12.09 10.40 3.11
N LEU A 172 13.40 10.54 3.33
CA LEU A 172 13.94 11.41 4.40
C LEU A 172 13.84 12.89 4.05
N ALA A 173 13.87 13.25 2.77
CA ALA A 173 13.85 14.65 2.33
C ALA A 173 12.63 15.44 2.84
N ASN A 174 11.52 14.76 3.07
CA ASN A 174 10.24 15.35 3.49
C ASN A 174 9.78 14.85 4.87
N LEU A 175 10.61 14.08 5.58
CA LEU A 175 10.26 13.50 6.87
C LEU A 175 10.74 14.44 7.99
N PRO A 176 9.84 14.98 8.85
CA PRO A 176 10.25 15.73 10.02
C PRO A 176 10.88 14.78 11.04
N LEU A 177 12.21 14.81 11.14
CA LEU A 177 12.95 14.01 12.11
C LEU A 177 12.86 14.66 13.50
N SER A 178 12.64 13.86 14.55
CA SER A 178 12.80 14.29 15.93
C SER A 178 14.27 14.57 16.24
N ALA A 179 14.54 15.32 17.33
CA ALA A 179 15.91 15.57 17.78
C ALA A 179 16.68 14.28 18.06
N GLU A 180 16.01 13.27 18.62
CA GLU A 180 16.61 11.96 18.84
C GLU A 180 16.94 11.25 17.52
N GLN A 181 16.01 11.24 16.55
CA GLN A 181 16.23 10.65 15.23
C GLN A 181 17.36 11.32 14.47
N ALA A 182 17.48 12.66 14.58
CA ALA A 182 18.55 13.41 13.92
C ALA A 182 19.93 13.16 14.56
N ALA A 183 19.97 12.66 15.82
CA ALA A 183 21.20 12.36 16.54
C ALA A 183 21.67 10.90 16.39
N LEU A 184 20.89 10.04 15.71
CA LEU A 184 21.21 8.61 15.48
C LEU A 184 22.02 8.38 14.21
#